data_a6d919ddb335c3b39f0080235a56e091
#
_entry.id   a6d919ddb335c3b39f0080235a56e091
#
_cell.length_a   1.000
_cell.length_b   1.000
_cell.length_c   1.000
_cell.angle_alpha   90.00
_cell.angle_beta   90.00
_cell.angle_gamma   90.00
#
_symmetry.space_group_name_H-M   'P 1'
#
loop_
_entity.id
_entity.type
_entity.pdbx_description
1 polymer ?
#
loop_
_entity_poly.entity_id
_entity_poly.type
_entity_poly.pdbx_seq_one_letter_code
_entity_poly.pdbx_strand_id
1 'polypeptide(L)'
;MLIIAGTLTACGDNKAVTPLASVSLLPEYQDRLDIYKTVTLSADLSQLSTNQKKMLSLLIEASDIIDDLFWQQAFGQDKTSFLASINDDKVREFARINYGPWDRLNGDKAFLTNTTAKSPGAQFYPADMSKAEFEKATFDDKNGLYSLVMRNENGELSTIAFSEAYSDEINRIAVILEKAATFADNKEFANYLNIRATALRNDDFQASDLAWMDMKNNPIDIVIGPIETYEDQLFGYRAGFESYVLIKDMSWSEKLSKYADFLPELQRGLPVSEKYKAEIPGSDADLNAYDVIYYAGHSNAGGKTIAINLPNDEQVQLEKGTRRLQLKNAMRAKFDAIMTPIAETLIVPEQRKNVTFTAFFANTMFHEVAHGLGIKNTINDKGTVRQSLKEHASALEEGKADVLGLYMIRQLLAKNVISEGTLEDYYTTFLTGIFRSVRFGASSAHGKANMVRFNYFAEHGAFSRDEQGLYSVNVDKMTIAIDSLSELILMLQGNGDYDGVDKLVAKNGVINPNLAKDLASLEAAKIPVDITFKQGKKVLGLN
;
A
#
# COMPACT_ATOMS: atom_id res chain seq x y z
N MET A 1 19.91 75.94 4.37
CA MET A 1 20.08 74.55 4.76
C MET A 1 18.72 73.98 5.08
N LEU A 2 18.06 73.47 4.07
CA LEU A 2 16.69 72.94 4.18
C LEU A 2 16.79 71.42 4.25
N ILE A 3 16.30 70.82 5.33
CA ILE A 3 16.23 69.36 5.51
C ILE A 3 14.84 68.93 5.01
N ILE A 4 14.80 68.14 3.94
CA ILE A 4 13.60 67.50 3.44
C ILE A 4 13.55 66.09 4.06
N ALA A 5 12.57 65.86 4.93
CA ALA A 5 12.26 64.55 5.45
C ALA A 5 11.38 63.81 4.44
N GLY A 6 11.92 62.81 3.81
CA GLY A 6 11.14 61.90 2.96
C GLY A 6 10.49 60.81 3.77
N THR A 7 9.18 60.77 3.82
CA THR A 7 8.37 59.68 4.34
C THR A 7 8.32 58.53 3.33
N LEU A 8 8.97 57.39 3.66
CA LEU A 8 8.79 56.12 2.96
C LEU A 8 7.44 55.51 3.37
N THR A 9 6.46 55.60 2.51
CA THR A 9 5.21 54.81 2.59
C THR A 9 5.51 53.43 2.02
N ALA A 10 5.58 52.42 2.87
CA ALA A 10 5.58 51.01 2.47
C ALA A 10 4.17 50.65 2.01
N CYS A 11 3.95 50.56 0.70
CA CYS A 11 2.80 49.88 0.13
C CYS A 11 2.96 48.37 0.32
N GLY A 12 2.32 47.82 1.34
CA GLY A 12 2.10 46.38 1.40
C GLY A 12 1.01 46.02 0.38
N ASP A 13 1.41 45.33 -0.68
CA ASP A 13 0.46 44.69 -1.58
C ASP A 13 -0.27 43.57 -0.84
N ASN A 14 -1.38 43.89 -0.20
CA ASN A 14 -2.41 42.94 0.14
C ASN A 14 -3.01 42.41 -1.16
N LYS A 15 -2.44 41.36 -1.75
CA LYS A 15 -3.15 40.57 -2.75
C LYS A 15 -4.40 40.02 -2.07
N ALA A 16 -5.53 40.62 -2.33
CA ALA A 16 -6.83 40.09 -1.96
C ALA A 16 -6.92 38.67 -2.56
N VAL A 17 -6.93 37.66 -1.69
CA VAL A 17 -7.20 36.28 -2.10
C VAL A 17 -8.62 36.29 -2.67
N THR A 18 -8.73 36.14 -3.98
CA THR A 18 -10.03 35.99 -4.65
C THR A 18 -10.66 34.72 -4.03
N PRO A 19 -11.87 34.84 -3.44
CA PRO A 19 -12.53 33.65 -2.89
C PRO A 19 -12.68 32.62 -4.00
N LEU A 20 -12.21 31.40 -3.77
CA LEU A 20 -12.48 30.27 -4.66
C LEU A 20 -14.01 30.16 -4.84
N ALA A 21 -14.46 30.03 -6.09
CA ALA A 21 -15.87 29.81 -6.37
C ALA A 21 -16.35 28.58 -5.59
N SER A 22 -17.54 28.67 -4.95
CA SER A 22 -18.08 27.56 -4.19
C SER A 22 -18.21 26.32 -5.09
N VAL A 23 -17.63 25.22 -4.65
CA VAL A 23 -17.71 23.93 -5.35
C VAL A 23 -18.79 23.05 -4.72
N SER A 24 -19.46 22.27 -5.53
CA SER A 24 -20.54 21.38 -5.10
C SER A 24 -20.27 19.95 -5.55
N LEU A 25 -20.82 18.99 -4.82
CA LEU A 25 -20.76 17.58 -5.20
C LEU A 25 -21.51 17.35 -6.52
N LEU A 26 -20.93 16.55 -7.40
CA LEU A 26 -21.64 16.05 -8.59
C LEU A 26 -22.71 15.03 -8.14
N PRO A 27 -23.94 15.07 -8.68
CA PRO A 27 -25.06 14.26 -8.18
C PRO A 27 -24.80 12.74 -8.16
N GLU A 28 -24.05 12.24 -9.12
CA GLU A 28 -23.69 10.81 -9.24
C GLU A 28 -22.74 10.31 -8.15
N TYR A 29 -22.17 11.20 -7.33
CA TYR A 29 -21.27 10.85 -6.22
C TYR A 29 -21.95 10.80 -4.86
N GLN A 30 -23.27 11.05 -4.77
CA GLN A 30 -23.98 11.10 -3.49
C GLN A 30 -23.83 9.81 -2.67
N ASP A 31 -23.94 8.64 -3.33
CA ASP A 31 -23.82 7.33 -2.66
C ASP A 31 -22.38 6.97 -2.33
N ARG A 32 -21.41 7.64 -2.94
CA ARG A 32 -19.98 7.38 -2.72
C ARG A 32 -19.40 8.08 -1.48
N LEU A 33 -20.10 9.05 -0.92
CA LEU A 33 -19.65 9.73 0.30
C LEU A 33 -19.55 8.78 1.51
N ASP A 34 -20.27 7.66 1.49
CA ASP A 34 -20.34 6.71 2.59
C ASP A 34 -19.54 5.40 2.32
N ILE A 35 -18.64 5.38 1.30
CA ILE A 35 -17.81 4.19 0.99
C ILE A 35 -16.70 3.91 2.01
N TYR A 36 -16.37 4.91 2.84
CA TYR A 36 -15.36 4.77 3.88
C TYR A 36 -15.99 4.63 5.27
N LYS A 37 -15.51 3.65 6.05
CA LYS A 37 -15.84 3.53 7.47
C LYS A 37 -14.75 4.17 8.32
N THR A 38 -15.09 5.17 9.12
CA THR A 38 -14.15 5.76 10.07
C THR A 38 -13.92 4.82 11.25
N VAL A 39 -12.65 4.52 11.53
CA VAL A 39 -12.19 3.67 12.64
C VAL A 39 -11.20 4.46 13.49
N THR A 40 -11.25 4.29 14.81
CA THR A 40 -10.24 4.86 15.70
C THR A 40 -8.95 4.05 15.61
N LEU A 41 -7.86 4.70 15.19
CA LEU A 41 -6.55 4.07 15.09
C LEU A 41 -5.82 4.20 16.42
N SER A 42 -5.64 3.08 17.11
CA SER A 42 -4.98 3.04 18.42
C SER A 42 -4.12 1.80 18.57
N ALA A 43 -3.16 1.87 19.48
CA ALA A 43 -2.35 0.75 19.96
C ALA A 43 -2.17 0.85 21.47
N ASP A 44 -1.74 -0.24 22.10
CA ASP A 44 -1.39 -0.23 23.52
C ASP A 44 -0.02 0.42 23.73
N LEU A 45 -0.03 1.60 24.34
CA LEU A 45 1.17 2.36 24.69
C LEU A 45 1.58 2.18 26.17
N SER A 46 0.95 1.26 26.92
CA SER A 46 1.17 1.11 28.36
C SER A 46 2.60 0.71 28.71
N GLN A 47 3.26 -0.06 27.85
CA GLN A 47 4.62 -0.55 28.03
C GLN A 47 5.70 0.45 27.61
N LEU A 48 5.33 1.58 27.00
CA LEU A 48 6.28 2.57 26.52
C LEU A 48 6.72 3.51 27.65
N SER A 49 8.01 3.81 27.68
CA SER A 49 8.59 4.78 28.60
C SER A 49 8.07 6.21 28.34
N THR A 50 8.27 7.10 29.31
CA THR A 50 7.93 8.53 29.14
C THR A 50 8.70 9.14 27.97
N ASN A 51 9.95 8.76 27.76
CA ASN A 51 10.76 9.24 26.64
C ASN A 51 10.23 8.72 25.29
N GLN A 52 9.88 7.43 25.20
CA GLN A 52 9.29 6.87 24.02
C GLN A 52 7.95 7.55 23.65
N LYS A 53 7.10 7.89 24.64
CA LYS A 53 5.86 8.65 24.38
C LYS A 53 6.13 10.08 23.87
N LYS A 54 7.18 10.76 24.39
CA LYS A 54 7.61 12.07 23.86
C LYS A 54 8.13 11.94 22.43
N MET A 55 8.93 10.91 22.16
CA MET A 55 9.43 10.61 20.84
C MET A 55 8.27 10.38 19.85
N LEU A 56 7.27 9.54 20.20
CA LEU A 56 6.08 9.32 19.36
C LEU A 56 5.34 10.62 19.05
N SER A 57 5.19 11.54 20.02
CA SER A 57 4.58 12.85 19.75
C SER A 57 5.35 13.64 18.69
N LEU A 58 6.67 13.57 18.69
CA LEU A 58 7.51 14.23 17.69
C LEU A 58 7.43 13.52 16.33
N LEU A 59 7.42 12.19 16.29
CA LEU A 59 7.29 11.43 15.06
C LEU A 59 5.94 11.71 14.36
N ILE A 60 4.85 11.82 15.12
CA ILE A 60 3.54 12.22 14.59
C ILE A 60 3.60 13.66 14.05
N GLU A 61 4.28 14.58 14.74
CA GLU A 61 4.45 15.97 14.29
C GLU A 61 5.23 16.06 12.97
N ALA A 62 6.29 15.27 12.81
CA ALA A 62 7.01 15.15 11.55
C ALA A 62 6.11 14.60 10.43
N SER A 63 5.29 13.60 10.75
CA SER A 63 4.34 12.98 9.82
C SER A 63 3.23 13.93 9.39
N ASP A 64 2.78 14.85 10.26
CA ASP A 64 1.81 15.90 9.89
C ASP A 64 2.35 16.80 8.77
N ILE A 65 3.67 17.12 8.79
CA ILE A 65 4.29 17.90 7.73
C ILE A 65 4.40 17.08 6.43
N ILE A 66 4.68 15.79 6.51
CA ILE A 66 4.64 14.86 5.36
C ILE A 66 3.25 14.84 4.72
N ASP A 67 2.18 14.86 5.52
CA ASP A 67 0.79 14.91 5.03
C ASP A 67 0.54 16.17 4.18
N ASP A 68 1.04 17.30 4.62
CA ASP A 68 0.93 18.56 3.89
C ASP A 68 1.81 18.60 2.63
N LEU A 69 3.01 18.00 2.66
CA LEU A 69 3.86 17.84 1.47
C LEU A 69 3.20 17.00 0.39
N PHE A 70 2.61 15.86 0.78
CA PHE A 70 1.92 15.02 -0.18
C PHE A 70 0.68 15.72 -0.76
N TRP A 71 -0.01 16.55 0.04
CA TRP A 71 -1.11 17.37 -0.48
C TRP A 71 -0.64 18.30 -1.60
N GLN A 72 0.55 18.92 -1.47
CA GLN A 72 1.16 19.73 -2.52
C GLN A 72 1.49 18.89 -3.75
N GLN A 73 2.05 17.68 -3.59
CA GLN A 73 2.37 16.78 -4.71
C GLN A 73 1.13 16.26 -5.44
N ALA A 74 0.05 15.96 -4.71
CA ALA A 74 -1.15 15.36 -5.27
C ALA A 74 -2.08 16.40 -5.95
N PHE A 75 -2.23 17.60 -5.36
CA PHE A 75 -3.22 18.58 -5.78
C PHE A 75 -2.64 19.96 -6.10
N GLY A 76 -1.63 20.41 -5.37
CA GLY A 76 -0.91 21.65 -5.62
C GLY A 76 -1.62 22.94 -5.19
N GLN A 77 -2.90 22.90 -4.80
CA GLN A 77 -3.60 24.05 -4.24
C GLN A 77 -3.50 24.08 -2.72
N ASP A 78 -3.64 25.27 -2.14
CA ASP A 78 -3.67 25.43 -0.69
C ASP A 78 -4.80 24.60 -0.06
N LYS A 79 -4.42 23.61 0.76
CA LYS A 79 -5.30 22.66 1.43
C LYS A 79 -6.41 23.35 2.23
N THR A 80 -6.04 24.38 2.99
CA THR A 80 -6.96 25.07 3.90
C THR A 80 -8.01 25.83 3.13
N SER A 81 -7.61 26.61 2.14
CA SER A 81 -8.52 27.39 1.29
C SER A 81 -9.43 26.49 0.46
N PHE A 82 -8.88 25.40 -0.10
CA PHE A 82 -9.68 24.44 -0.86
C PHE A 82 -10.75 23.77 0.02
N LEU A 83 -10.38 23.21 1.15
CA LEU A 83 -11.34 22.56 2.05
C LEU A 83 -12.38 23.54 2.60
N ALA A 84 -12.00 24.81 2.84
CA ALA A 84 -12.93 25.87 3.26
C ALA A 84 -13.93 26.28 2.17
N SER A 85 -13.61 26.05 0.89
CA SER A 85 -14.53 26.32 -0.24
C SER A 85 -15.69 25.31 -0.34
N ILE A 86 -15.59 24.17 0.37
CA ILE A 86 -16.58 23.08 0.38
C ILE A 86 -17.50 23.27 1.59
N ASN A 87 -18.77 23.59 1.36
CA ASN A 87 -19.73 23.88 2.44
C ASN A 87 -20.23 22.63 3.18
N ASP A 88 -20.43 21.52 2.46
CA ASP A 88 -20.91 20.26 3.03
C ASP A 88 -19.78 19.51 3.74
N ASP A 89 -20.00 19.15 5.01
CA ASP A 89 -18.99 18.51 5.85
C ASP A 89 -18.61 17.09 5.36
N LYS A 90 -19.57 16.32 4.83
CA LYS A 90 -19.29 14.98 4.27
C LYS A 90 -18.48 15.07 2.99
N VAL A 91 -18.81 16.03 2.13
CA VAL A 91 -18.08 16.28 0.88
C VAL A 91 -16.68 16.77 1.19
N ARG A 92 -16.53 17.66 2.17
CA ARG A 92 -15.21 18.15 2.65
C ARG A 92 -14.37 17.02 3.20
N GLU A 93 -14.95 16.13 3.99
CA GLU A 93 -14.25 14.94 4.52
C GLU A 93 -13.84 13.98 3.38
N PHE A 94 -14.72 13.76 2.39
CA PHE A 94 -14.40 12.94 1.23
C PHE A 94 -13.25 13.54 0.41
N ALA A 95 -13.22 14.87 0.24
CA ALA A 95 -12.11 15.58 -0.40
C ALA A 95 -10.81 15.46 0.41
N ARG A 96 -10.90 15.51 1.75
CA ARG A 96 -9.75 15.31 2.64
C ARG A 96 -9.16 13.91 2.53
N ILE A 97 -10.00 12.87 2.49
CA ILE A 97 -9.58 11.47 2.35
C ILE A 97 -8.87 11.24 1.00
N ASN A 98 -9.35 11.91 -0.05
CA ASN A 98 -8.84 11.74 -1.41
C ASN A 98 -7.67 12.69 -1.75
N TYR A 99 -7.26 13.60 -0.86
CA TYR A 99 -6.22 14.62 -1.09
C TYR A 99 -6.50 15.46 -2.33
N GLY A 100 -7.74 15.90 -2.49
CA GLY A 100 -8.19 16.69 -3.60
C GLY A 100 -9.59 16.33 -4.09
N PRO A 101 -10.02 16.83 -5.25
CA PRO A 101 -11.38 16.68 -5.77
C PRO A 101 -11.59 15.42 -6.62
N TRP A 102 -10.72 14.42 -6.54
CA TRP A 102 -10.76 13.19 -7.35
C TRP A 102 -10.92 11.94 -6.50
N ASP A 103 -11.82 11.06 -6.90
CA ASP A 103 -12.10 9.80 -6.19
C ASP A 103 -11.06 8.74 -6.54
N ARG A 104 -10.10 8.51 -5.65
CA ARG A 104 -8.99 7.57 -5.82
C ARG A 104 -9.44 6.12 -5.96
N LEU A 105 -10.60 5.77 -5.41
CA LEU A 105 -11.17 4.43 -5.56
C LEU A 105 -12.12 4.30 -6.76
N ASN A 106 -12.19 5.32 -7.62
CA ASN A 106 -12.98 5.33 -8.84
C ASN A 106 -12.19 5.87 -10.05
N GLY A 107 -10.93 5.51 -10.16
CA GLY A 107 -10.05 5.89 -11.27
C GLY A 107 -9.79 7.39 -11.36
N ASP A 108 -9.62 8.04 -10.21
CA ASP A 108 -9.35 9.48 -10.07
C ASP A 108 -10.37 10.39 -10.79
N LYS A 109 -11.63 9.96 -10.88
CA LYS A 109 -12.69 10.78 -11.47
C LYS A 109 -13.01 11.95 -10.56
N ALA A 110 -13.19 13.13 -11.15
CA ALA A 110 -13.60 14.32 -10.42
C ALA A 110 -15.01 14.13 -9.83
N PHE A 111 -15.18 14.49 -8.56
CA PHE A 111 -16.47 14.43 -7.85
C PHE A 111 -17.03 15.80 -7.48
N LEU A 112 -16.27 16.88 -7.73
CA LEU A 112 -16.72 18.25 -7.52
C LEU A 112 -16.94 18.99 -8.83
N THR A 113 -17.90 19.93 -8.84
CA THR A 113 -18.12 20.84 -9.97
C THR A 113 -16.88 21.69 -10.22
N ASN A 114 -16.71 22.15 -11.47
CA ASN A 114 -15.58 23.00 -11.87
C ASN A 114 -14.19 22.37 -11.66
N THR A 115 -14.12 21.04 -11.61
CA THR A 115 -12.87 20.30 -11.47
C THR A 115 -12.47 19.71 -12.83
N THR A 116 -11.21 19.93 -13.23
CA THR A 116 -10.61 19.27 -14.40
C THR A 116 -10.22 17.83 -14.07
N ALA A 117 -9.97 17.00 -15.09
CA ALA A 117 -9.40 15.68 -14.88
C ALA A 117 -8.06 15.80 -14.13
N LYS A 118 -7.77 14.82 -13.26
CA LYS A 118 -6.48 14.72 -12.57
C LYS A 118 -5.38 14.54 -13.61
N SER A 119 -4.31 15.32 -13.49
CA SER A 119 -3.11 15.09 -14.30
C SER A 119 -2.49 13.74 -13.94
N PRO A 120 -2.18 12.87 -14.92
CA PRO A 120 -1.49 11.61 -14.64
C PRO A 120 -0.14 11.79 -13.92
N GLY A 121 0.57 12.89 -14.17
CA GLY A 121 1.83 13.23 -13.49
C GLY A 121 1.63 14.02 -12.20
N ALA A 122 0.42 14.12 -11.67
CA ALA A 122 0.09 14.93 -10.48
C ALA A 122 0.74 16.32 -10.57
N GLN A 123 1.46 16.76 -9.52
CA GLN A 123 2.18 18.04 -9.51
C GLN A 123 3.71 17.85 -9.69
N PHE A 124 4.14 16.69 -10.17
CA PHE A 124 5.56 16.41 -10.40
C PHE A 124 6.09 17.00 -11.69
N TYR A 125 5.22 17.43 -12.59
CA TYR A 125 5.55 17.92 -13.94
C TYR A 125 4.80 19.21 -14.28
N PRO A 126 5.35 20.07 -15.16
CA PRO A 126 4.62 21.25 -15.65
C PRO A 126 3.28 20.84 -16.28
N ALA A 127 2.22 21.56 -15.96
CA ALA A 127 0.86 21.27 -16.44
C ALA A 127 0.72 21.32 -17.97
N ASP A 128 1.58 22.09 -18.63
CA ASP A 128 1.63 22.26 -20.09
C ASP A 128 2.58 21.28 -20.80
N MET A 129 3.30 20.41 -20.04
CA MET A 129 4.26 19.46 -20.60
C MET A 129 3.55 18.32 -21.33
N SER A 130 3.99 18.01 -22.54
CA SER A 130 3.55 16.80 -23.23
C SER A 130 4.52 15.64 -22.97
N LYS A 131 3.99 14.40 -23.03
CA LYS A 131 4.80 13.19 -22.93
C LYS A 131 5.89 13.13 -24.00
N ALA A 132 5.58 13.51 -25.22
CA ALA A 132 6.53 13.53 -26.34
C ALA A 132 7.63 14.59 -26.15
N GLU A 133 7.33 15.73 -25.53
CA GLU A 133 8.33 16.74 -25.15
C GLU A 133 9.29 16.16 -24.13
N PHE A 134 8.78 15.58 -23.04
CA PHE A 134 9.59 14.94 -22.00
C PHE A 134 10.48 13.84 -22.60
N GLU A 135 9.95 12.95 -23.42
CA GLU A 135 10.71 11.85 -24.02
C GLU A 135 11.90 12.35 -24.87
N LYS A 136 11.73 13.45 -25.60
CA LYS A 136 12.76 14.05 -26.45
C LYS A 136 13.78 14.92 -25.69
N ALA A 137 13.37 15.52 -24.59
CA ALA A 137 14.21 16.40 -23.80
C ALA A 137 15.38 15.65 -23.13
N THR A 138 16.52 16.32 -23.03
CA THR A 138 17.70 15.83 -22.30
C THR A 138 18.06 16.85 -21.23
N PHE A 139 17.96 16.43 -19.97
CA PHE A 139 18.33 17.23 -18.80
C PHE A 139 18.74 16.30 -17.66
N ASP A 140 19.47 16.83 -16.70
CA ASP A 140 19.96 16.06 -15.55
C ASP A 140 18.80 15.54 -14.70
N ASP A 141 18.99 14.38 -14.10
CA ASP A 141 18.03 13.70 -13.22
C ASP A 141 16.61 13.51 -13.83
N LYS A 142 16.53 13.40 -15.16
CA LYS A 142 15.28 13.27 -15.92
C LYS A 142 14.36 12.19 -15.37
N ASN A 143 14.90 11.04 -14.98
CA ASN A 143 14.19 9.88 -14.45
C ASN A 143 14.37 9.71 -12.94
N GLY A 144 14.83 10.75 -12.24
CA GLY A 144 15.11 10.70 -10.81
C GLY A 144 13.85 10.54 -9.97
N LEU A 145 13.99 9.87 -8.83
CA LEU A 145 12.88 9.61 -7.90
C LEU A 145 12.51 10.85 -7.06
N TYR A 146 13.50 11.72 -6.77
CA TYR A 146 13.41 12.73 -5.72
C TYR A 146 13.53 14.15 -6.24
N SER A 147 12.90 14.42 -7.38
CA SER A 147 12.91 15.75 -8.00
C SER A 147 11.58 16.08 -8.67
N LEU A 148 11.29 17.38 -8.82
CA LEU A 148 10.22 17.88 -9.68
C LEU A 148 10.80 18.21 -11.05
N VAL A 149 10.01 18.01 -12.10
CA VAL A 149 10.28 18.58 -13.42
C VAL A 149 9.62 19.95 -13.50
N MET A 150 10.36 20.95 -13.94
CA MET A 150 9.88 22.32 -14.08
C MET A 150 10.41 22.97 -15.36
N ARG A 151 9.92 24.15 -15.70
CA ARG A 151 10.49 24.97 -16.77
C ARG A 151 11.50 25.94 -16.18
N ASN A 152 12.71 25.96 -16.77
CA ASN A 152 13.71 26.97 -16.45
C ASN A 152 13.34 28.33 -17.06
N GLU A 153 14.15 29.36 -16.85
CA GLU A 153 13.94 30.73 -17.35
C GLU A 153 13.82 30.79 -18.89
N ASN A 154 14.38 29.82 -19.61
CA ASN A 154 14.29 29.72 -21.07
C ASN A 154 13.05 28.93 -21.54
N GLY A 155 12.22 28.42 -20.63
CA GLY A 155 11.06 27.57 -20.91
C GLY A 155 11.39 26.10 -21.19
N GLU A 156 12.66 25.70 -21.06
CA GLU A 156 13.12 24.33 -21.24
C GLU A 156 12.86 23.49 -19.99
N LEU A 157 12.71 22.16 -20.14
CA LEU A 157 12.53 21.26 -19.00
C LEU A 157 13.85 21.14 -18.23
N SER A 158 13.73 21.19 -16.91
CA SER A 158 14.81 20.99 -15.94
C SER A 158 14.24 20.33 -14.68
N THR A 159 15.10 19.92 -13.76
CA THR A 159 14.69 19.38 -12.46
C THR A 159 15.05 20.33 -11.33
N ILE A 160 14.31 20.23 -10.25
CA ILE A 160 14.64 20.76 -8.93
C ILE A 160 14.50 19.62 -7.92
N ALA A 161 15.53 19.40 -7.11
CA ALA A 161 15.54 18.36 -6.08
C ALA A 161 14.43 18.60 -5.04
N PHE A 162 13.86 17.53 -4.45
CA PHE A 162 12.82 17.68 -3.42
C PHE A 162 13.35 18.45 -2.20
N SER A 163 14.61 18.22 -1.81
CA SER A 163 15.27 18.93 -0.72
C SER A 163 15.36 20.44 -0.93
N GLU A 164 15.39 20.90 -2.18
CA GLU A 164 15.35 22.31 -2.56
C GLU A 164 13.91 22.82 -2.71
N ALA A 165 13.07 22.09 -3.47
CA ALA A 165 11.69 22.49 -3.76
C ALA A 165 10.82 22.61 -2.50
N TYR A 166 11.08 21.77 -1.50
CA TYR A 166 10.35 21.69 -0.23
C TYR A 166 11.26 21.97 0.98
N SER A 167 12.28 22.83 0.80
CA SER A 167 13.34 23.04 1.78
C SER A 167 12.86 23.45 3.18
N ASP A 168 11.82 24.27 3.28
CA ASP A 168 11.29 24.74 4.57
C ASP A 168 10.64 23.59 5.34
N GLU A 169 9.78 22.80 4.71
CA GLU A 169 9.10 21.65 5.29
C GLU A 169 10.10 20.55 5.64
N ILE A 170 11.02 20.23 4.74
CA ILE A 170 12.06 19.23 4.93
C ILE A 170 12.97 19.58 6.11
N ASN A 171 13.41 20.83 6.22
CA ASN A 171 14.21 21.27 7.35
C ASN A 171 13.47 21.16 8.69
N ARG A 172 12.17 21.49 8.70
CA ARG A 172 11.33 21.32 9.91
C ARG A 172 11.21 19.85 10.29
N ILE A 173 10.93 18.94 9.33
CA ILE A 173 10.88 17.50 9.57
C ILE A 173 12.21 17.00 10.12
N ALA A 174 13.33 17.36 9.49
CA ALA A 174 14.65 16.92 9.88
C ALA A 174 15.02 17.35 11.32
N VAL A 175 14.74 18.62 11.70
CA VAL A 175 14.93 19.10 13.08
C VAL A 175 14.07 18.33 14.09
N ILE A 176 12.83 17.98 13.72
CA ILE A 176 11.95 17.20 14.58
C ILE A 176 12.48 15.77 14.75
N LEU A 177 12.98 15.13 13.68
CA LEU A 177 13.58 13.79 13.75
C LEU A 177 14.86 13.77 14.60
N GLU A 178 15.74 14.76 14.45
CA GLU A 178 16.93 14.93 15.28
C GLU A 178 16.57 15.10 16.78
N LYS A 179 15.53 15.89 17.06
CA LYS A 179 14.98 16.02 18.41
C LYS A 179 14.36 14.72 18.92
N ALA A 180 13.62 13.98 18.10
CA ALA A 180 13.05 12.70 18.45
C ALA A 180 14.14 11.67 18.78
N ALA A 181 15.27 11.68 18.07
CA ALA A 181 16.43 10.83 18.33
C ALA A 181 16.99 11.00 19.75
N THR A 182 16.90 12.20 20.34
CA THR A 182 17.36 12.44 21.75
C THR A 182 16.50 11.75 22.79
N PHE A 183 15.28 11.31 22.44
CA PHE A 183 14.37 10.57 23.31
C PHE A 183 14.33 9.07 23.02
N ALA A 184 15.08 8.60 22.02
CA ALA A 184 15.11 7.18 21.67
C ALA A 184 15.94 6.39 22.70
N ASP A 185 15.30 5.43 23.39
CA ASP A 185 15.99 4.50 24.28
C ASP A 185 16.87 3.50 23.50
N ASN A 186 16.50 3.22 22.25
CA ASN A 186 17.26 2.36 21.34
C ASN A 186 18.24 3.22 20.51
N LYS A 187 19.56 2.91 20.62
CA LYS A 187 20.62 3.68 19.96
C LYS A 187 20.62 3.53 18.43
N GLU A 188 20.24 2.36 17.93
CA GLU A 188 20.17 2.11 16.49
C GLU A 188 19.04 2.94 15.88
N PHE A 189 17.91 3.02 16.57
CA PHE A 189 16.79 3.88 16.16
C PHE A 189 17.14 5.37 16.21
N ALA A 190 17.86 5.82 17.26
CA ALA A 190 18.38 7.19 17.32
C ALA A 190 19.30 7.50 16.14
N ASN A 191 20.19 6.56 15.80
CA ASN A 191 21.09 6.70 14.67
C ASN A 191 20.32 6.78 13.35
N TYR A 192 19.34 5.88 13.13
CA TYR A 192 18.50 5.92 11.95
C TYR A 192 17.80 7.28 11.79
N LEU A 193 17.18 7.81 12.85
CA LEU A 193 16.47 9.09 12.80
C LEU A 193 17.40 10.25 12.37
N ASN A 194 18.64 10.28 12.88
CA ASN A 194 19.63 11.29 12.50
C ASN A 194 20.09 11.15 11.04
N ILE A 195 20.33 9.91 10.58
CA ILE A 195 20.73 9.67 9.18
C ILE A 195 19.55 9.98 8.24
N ARG A 196 18.31 9.62 8.61
CA ARG A 196 17.11 9.94 7.83
C ARG A 196 16.87 11.45 7.75
N ALA A 197 17.13 12.21 8.82
CA ALA A 197 17.09 13.67 8.81
C ALA A 197 18.10 14.28 7.83
N THR A 198 19.28 13.70 7.75
CA THR A 198 20.32 14.10 6.76
C THR A 198 19.89 13.73 5.34
N ALA A 199 19.35 12.50 5.14
CA ALA A 199 18.88 12.02 3.85
C ALA A 199 17.77 12.89 3.26
N LEU A 200 16.84 13.36 4.09
CA LEU A 200 15.79 14.28 3.65
C LEU A 200 16.35 15.62 3.15
N ARG A 201 17.47 16.11 3.72
CA ARG A 201 18.10 17.39 3.30
C ARG A 201 18.93 17.30 2.03
N ASN A 202 19.30 16.10 1.59
CA ASN A 202 20.18 15.91 0.43
C ASN A 202 19.66 14.92 -0.61
N ASP A 203 18.46 14.40 -0.43
CA ASP A 203 17.80 13.40 -1.30
C ASP A 203 18.62 12.10 -1.51
N ASP A 204 19.53 11.78 -0.58
CA ASP A 204 20.31 10.53 -0.59
C ASP A 204 19.85 9.61 0.55
N PHE A 205 18.99 8.63 0.22
CA PHE A 205 18.31 7.79 1.20
C PHE A 205 19.02 6.47 1.50
N GLN A 206 20.00 6.04 0.69
CA GLN A 206 20.61 4.72 0.77
C GLN A 206 21.22 4.43 2.16
N ALA A 207 22.00 5.36 2.72
CA ALA A 207 22.60 5.18 4.04
C ALA A 207 21.56 5.03 5.14
N SER A 208 20.44 5.76 5.06
CA SER A 208 19.34 5.64 6.03
C SER A 208 18.54 4.36 5.86
N ASP A 209 18.39 3.86 4.64
CA ASP A 209 17.72 2.59 4.36
C ASP A 209 18.55 1.41 4.87
N LEU A 210 19.87 1.44 4.69
CA LEU A 210 20.78 0.46 5.30
C LEU A 210 20.68 0.46 6.83
N ALA A 211 20.72 1.66 7.47
CA ALA A 211 20.56 1.79 8.92
C ALA A 211 19.21 1.28 9.40
N TRP A 212 18.13 1.52 8.63
CA TRP A 212 16.79 1.00 8.93
C TRP A 212 16.76 -0.52 8.86
N MET A 213 17.38 -1.14 7.86
CA MET A 213 17.47 -2.60 7.72
C MET A 213 18.28 -3.26 8.83
N ASP A 214 19.24 -2.57 9.44
CA ASP A 214 20.05 -3.09 10.55
C ASP A 214 19.30 -3.11 11.89
N MET A 215 18.26 -2.27 12.06
CA MET A 215 17.45 -2.26 13.28
C MET A 215 16.57 -3.52 13.37
N LYS A 216 16.74 -4.32 14.43
CA LYS A 216 15.94 -5.54 14.63
C LYS A 216 15.06 -5.50 15.88
N ASN A 217 15.52 -4.84 16.94
CA ASN A 217 14.93 -4.91 18.28
C ASN A 217 14.28 -3.60 18.74
N ASN A 218 13.98 -2.69 17.81
CA ASN A 218 13.32 -1.43 18.11
C ASN A 218 11.81 -1.66 18.32
N PRO A 219 11.21 -1.27 19.47
CA PRO A 219 9.78 -1.41 19.71
C PRO A 219 8.95 -0.35 18.97
N ILE A 220 9.58 0.74 18.56
CA ILE A 220 8.98 1.83 17.78
C ILE A 220 9.71 1.90 16.45
N ASP A 221 8.97 2.09 15.38
CA ASP A 221 9.52 2.26 14.04
C ASP A 221 8.84 3.43 13.33
N ILE A 222 9.48 3.97 12.31
CA ILE A 222 8.91 4.96 11.41
C ILE A 222 9.43 4.73 9.99
N VAL A 223 8.50 4.72 9.05
CA VAL A 223 8.78 4.93 7.63
C VAL A 223 8.44 6.38 7.32
N ILE A 224 9.34 7.16 6.75
CA ILE A 224 9.13 8.59 6.48
C ILE A 224 10.00 9.07 5.33
N GLY A 225 9.40 9.74 4.36
CA GLY A 225 10.06 10.33 3.21
C GLY A 225 9.30 10.12 1.90
N PRO A 226 9.93 10.39 0.75
CA PRO A 226 9.42 10.02 -0.57
C PRO A 226 9.68 8.53 -0.80
N ILE A 227 8.61 7.71 -0.93
CA ILE A 227 8.71 6.25 -0.90
C ILE A 227 8.16 5.62 -2.18
N GLU A 228 6.86 5.79 -2.46
CA GLU A 228 6.15 5.07 -3.52
C GLU A 228 5.86 5.97 -4.71
N THR A 229 5.94 5.41 -5.92
CA THR A 229 5.77 6.17 -7.18
C THR A 229 4.35 6.14 -7.74
N TYR A 230 3.37 5.58 -7.02
CA TYR A 230 2.00 5.39 -7.55
C TYR A 230 1.25 6.70 -7.85
N GLU A 231 1.64 7.83 -7.24
CA GLU A 231 1.04 9.13 -7.55
C GLU A 231 1.46 9.65 -8.93
N ASP A 232 2.68 9.31 -9.38
CA ASP A 232 3.15 9.56 -10.74
C ASP A 232 2.62 8.48 -11.72
N GLN A 233 1.39 8.61 -12.17
CA GLN A 233 0.79 7.72 -13.16
C GLN A 233 1.25 8.02 -14.59
N LEU A 234 2.03 9.09 -14.81
CA LEU A 234 2.53 9.46 -16.15
C LEU A 234 3.71 8.60 -16.58
N PHE A 235 4.72 8.46 -15.71
CA PHE A 235 5.95 7.69 -15.98
C PHE A 235 6.32 6.73 -14.84
N GLY A 236 5.82 6.94 -13.62
CA GLY A 236 6.22 6.19 -12.44
C GLY A 236 7.65 6.50 -11.96
N TYR A 237 8.16 7.69 -12.25
CA TYR A 237 9.53 8.08 -11.90
C TYR A 237 9.62 8.83 -10.57
N ARG A 238 8.56 9.51 -10.13
CA ARG A 238 8.58 10.42 -8.98
C ARG A 238 7.95 9.79 -7.76
N ALA A 239 8.66 9.84 -6.63
CA ALA A 239 8.19 9.31 -5.36
C ALA A 239 7.32 10.33 -4.60
N GLY A 240 6.17 9.88 -4.10
CA GLY A 240 5.30 10.65 -3.23
C GLY A 240 5.74 10.58 -1.77
N PHE A 241 5.59 11.68 -1.03
CA PHE A 241 5.85 11.69 0.41
C PHE A 241 4.81 10.88 1.17
N GLU A 242 5.29 10.02 2.07
CA GLU A 242 4.44 9.27 2.99
C GLU A 242 5.14 9.00 4.33
N SER A 243 4.34 8.66 5.32
CA SER A 243 4.85 8.22 6.61
C SER A 243 3.92 7.23 7.29
N TYR A 244 4.53 6.29 8.03
CA TYR A 244 3.87 5.37 8.96
C TYR A 244 4.60 5.43 10.30
N VAL A 245 3.89 5.76 11.38
CA VAL A 245 4.42 5.64 12.75
C VAL A 245 3.91 4.33 13.34
N LEU A 246 4.81 3.49 13.83
CA LEU A 246 4.59 2.07 14.05
C LEU A 246 5.02 1.64 15.46
N ILE A 247 4.25 0.74 16.07
CA ILE A 247 4.64 0.00 17.27
C ILE A 247 4.81 -1.47 16.87
N LYS A 248 6.00 -2.02 17.09
CA LYS A 248 6.32 -3.41 16.72
C LYS A 248 5.65 -4.38 17.68
N ASP A 249 4.93 -5.36 17.13
CA ASP A 249 4.45 -6.51 17.88
C ASP A 249 5.57 -7.55 17.96
N MET A 250 6.34 -7.49 19.06
CA MET A 250 7.51 -8.36 19.26
C MET A 250 7.13 -9.83 19.29
N SER A 251 5.97 -10.17 19.88
CA SER A 251 5.52 -11.57 20.01
C SER A 251 5.14 -12.18 18.66
N TRP A 252 4.44 -11.43 17.83
CA TRP A 252 4.12 -11.85 16.46
C TRP A 252 5.37 -11.88 15.59
N SER A 253 6.24 -10.88 15.69
CA SER A 253 7.49 -10.84 14.92
C SER A 253 8.38 -12.06 15.23
N GLU A 254 8.48 -12.50 16.49
CA GLU A 254 9.17 -13.73 16.85
C GLU A 254 8.52 -14.99 16.27
N LYS A 255 7.18 -15.09 16.29
CA LYS A 255 6.46 -16.20 15.63
C LYS A 255 6.75 -16.25 14.14
N LEU A 256 6.75 -15.08 13.47
CA LEU A 256 6.96 -14.96 12.03
C LEU A 256 8.37 -15.39 11.61
N SER A 257 9.39 -15.04 12.41
CA SER A 257 10.77 -15.44 12.12
C SER A 257 10.96 -16.95 12.10
N LYS A 258 10.22 -17.70 12.94
CA LYS A 258 10.26 -19.16 12.97
C LYS A 258 9.74 -19.84 11.70
N TYR A 259 8.84 -19.18 10.94
CA TYR A 259 8.35 -19.76 9.69
C TYR A 259 9.39 -19.74 8.57
N ALA A 260 10.35 -18.82 8.63
CA ALA A 260 11.44 -18.74 7.66
C ALA A 260 12.31 -20.04 7.66
N ASP A 261 12.47 -20.69 8.80
CA ASP A 261 13.24 -21.95 8.92
C ASP A 261 12.65 -23.08 8.09
N PHE A 262 11.36 -23.03 7.78
CA PHE A 262 10.68 -24.06 6.98
C PHE A 262 10.74 -23.80 5.48
N LEU A 263 11.16 -22.62 5.02
CA LEU A 263 11.15 -22.27 3.59
C LEU A 263 11.90 -23.27 2.70
N PRO A 264 13.09 -23.78 3.05
CA PRO A 264 13.78 -24.77 2.22
C PRO A 264 13.00 -26.10 2.09
N GLU A 265 12.31 -26.53 3.14
CA GLU A 265 11.48 -27.72 3.11
C GLU A 265 10.20 -27.50 2.30
N LEU A 266 9.54 -26.36 2.50
CA LEU A 266 8.34 -25.96 1.77
C LEU A 266 8.62 -25.83 0.26
N GLN A 267 9.77 -25.26 -0.11
CA GLN A 267 10.20 -25.19 -1.52
C GLN A 267 10.34 -26.60 -2.14
N ARG A 268 11.01 -27.51 -1.46
CA ARG A 268 11.18 -28.91 -1.95
C ARG A 268 9.84 -29.64 -2.05
N GLY A 269 8.90 -29.32 -1.16
CA GLY A 269 7.57 -29.92 -1.11
C GLY A 269 6.54 -29.31 -2.07
N LEU A 270 6.89 -28.29 -2.87
CA LEU A 270 5.95 -27.66 -3.80
C LEU A 270 5.27 -28.68 -4.71
N PRO A 271 3.97 -28.56 -4.99
CA PRO A 271 3.19 -29.52 -5.78
C PRO A 271 3.48 -29.39 -7.27
N VAL A 272 4.75 -29.57 -7.66
CA VAL A 272 5.21 -29.49 -9.05
C VAL A 272 6.41 -30.40 -9.24
N SER A 273 6.75 -30.77 -10.48
CA SER A 273 7.93 -31.63 -10.74
C SER A 273 9.26 -30.94 -10.34
N GLU A 274 10.28 -31.76 -9.99
CA GLU A 274 11.55 -31.32 -9.40
C GLU A 274 12.24 -30.15 -10.14
N LYS A 275 12.19 -30.15 -11.48
CA LYS A 275 12.84 -29.12 -12.30
C LYS A 275 12.29 -27.69 -12.09
N TYR A 276 11.06 -27.54 -11.54
CA TYR A 276 10.43 -26.24 -11.29
C TYR A 276 10.57 -25.78 -9.82
N LYS A 277 11.23 -26.54 -8.97
CA LYS A 277 11.42 -26.20 -7.55
C LYS A 277 12.88 -26.33 -7.08
N ALA A 278 13.81 -26.39 -8.04
CA ALA A 278 15.23 -26.55 -7.79
C ALA A 278 15.90 -25.29 -7.20
N GLU A 279 15.28 -24.10 -7.36
CA GLU A 279 15.83 -22.88 -6.81
C GLU A 279 15.77 -22.87 -5.27
N ILE A 280 16.73 -22.21 -4.66
CA ILE A 280 16.80 -22.03 -3.20
C ILE A 280 16.00 -20.77 -2.86
N PRO A 281 15.02 -20.86 -1.93
CA PRO A 281 14.29 -19.67 -1.49
C PRO A 281 15.25 -18.67 -0.84
N GLY A 282 15.04 -17.38 -1.08
CA GLY A 282 15.78 -16.34 -0.36
C GLY A 282 15.44 -16.38 1.13
N SER A 283 16.48 -16.30 1.96
CA SER A 283 16.34 -16.27 3.43
C SER A 283 16.20 -14.86 4.01
N ASP A 284 16.29 -13.83 3.17
CA ASP A 284 16.62 -12.47 3.60
C ASP A 284 15.40 -11.55 3.77
N ALA A 285 14.20 -12.11 3.89
CA ALA A 285 13.00 -11.31 4.19
C ALA A 285 12.79 -11.19 5.70
N ASP A 286 12.95 -9.98 6.23
CA ASP A 286 12.63 -9.62 7.60
C ASP A 286 11.13 -9.34 7.71
N LEU A 287 10.36 -10.32 8.17
CA LEU A 287 8.91 -10.24 8.30
C LEU A 287 8.51 -9.85 9.72
N ASN A 288 7.81 -8.75 9.87
CA ASN A 288 7.41 -8.21 11.17
C ASN A 288 5.93 -7.79 11.18
N ALA A 289 5.31 -7.88 12.35
CA ALA A 289 3.97 -7.35 12.62
C ALA A 289 4.06 -6.06 13.42
N TYR A 290 3.23 -5.09 13.05
CA TYR A 290 3.16 -3.78 13.67
C TYR A 290 1.72 -3.37 13.94
N ASP A 291 1.51 -2.60 14.99
CA ASP A 291 0.36 -1.73 15.13
C ASP A 291 0.75 -0.33 14.61
N VAL A 292 0.09 0.13 13.56
CA VAL A 292 0.29 1.48 13.06
C VAL A 292 -0.52 2.46 13.91
N ILE A 293 0.07 3.58 14.26
CA ILE A 293 -0.58 4.61 15.10
C ILE A 293 -0.80 5.92 14.36
N TYR A 294 -0.13 6.09 13.21
CA TYR A 294 -0.32 7.25 12.34
C TYR A 294 0.04 6.93 10.89
N TYR A 295 -0.83 7.34 9.98
CA TYR A 295 -0.61 7.36 8.54
C TYR A 295 -0.55 8.80 8.06
N ALA A 296 0.35 9.11 7.13
CA ALA A 296 0.44 10.44 6.52
C ALA A 296 0.83 10.38 5.04
N GLY A 297 0.38 11.36 4.28
CA GLY A 297 0.69 11.49 2.87
C GLY A 297 0.08 10.38 2.02
N HIS A 298 0.85 9.87 1.06
CA HIS A 298 0.37 8.85 0.11
C HIS A 298 -0.28 7.64 0.79
N SER A 299 0.29 7.15 1.86
CA SER A 299 -0.23 6.02 2.65
C SER A 299 -1.61 6.27 3.28
N ASN A 300 -1.97 7.54 3.48
CA ASN A 300 -3.26 7.97 4.03
C ASN A 300 -4.28 8.33 2.94
N ALA A 301 -3.89 8.37 1.67
CA ALA A 301 -4.73 8.82 0.58
C ALA A 301 -5.65 7.71 0.04
N GLY A 302 -6.97 7.96 0.06
CA GLY A 302 -7.95 6.97 -0.41
C GLY A 302 -7.91 5.67 0.38
N GLY A 303 -7.55 4.56 -0.27
CA GLY A 303 -7.45 3.23 0.35
C GLY A 303 -6.29 3.11 1.33
N LYS A 304 -6.49 2.36 2.42
CA LYS A 304 -5.46 2.19 3.44
C LYS A 304 -4.63 0.94 3.20
N THR A 305 -3.31 1.12 3.16
CA THR A 305 -2.33 0.03 3.05
C THR A 305 -2.36 -0.85 4.31
N ILE A 306 -2.23 -2.16 4.14
CA ILE A 306 -2.22 -3.15 5.25
C ILE A 306 -0.93 -3.95 5.35
N ALA A 307 -0.11 -3.90 4.30
CA ALA A 307 1.22 -4.52 4.26
C ALA A 307 2.15 -3.66 3.41
N ILE A 308 3.43 -3.63 3.75
CA ILE A 308 4.46 -2.83 3.10
C ILE A 308 5.70 -3.69 2.94
N ASN A 309 6.40 -3.56 1.82
CA ASN A 309 7.67 -4.24 1.55
C ASN A 309 8.71 -3.20 1.13
N LEU A 310 9.69 -2.92 1.98
CA LEU A 310 10.69 -1.87 1.82
C LEU A 310 12.11 -2.38 2.20
N PRO A 311 13.16 -1.66 1.83
CA PRO A 311 13.20 -0.44 1.00
C PRO A 311 12.97 -0.75 -0.48
N ASN A 312 12.72 0.32 -1.29
CA ASN A 312 12.59 0.20 -2.75
C ASN A 312 13.94 0.30 -3.48
N ASP A 313 15.03 0.64 -2.77
CA ASP A 313 16.38 0.71 -3.33
C ASP A 313 16.94 -0.68 -3.66
N GLU A 314 17.21 -0.95 -4.95
CA GLU A 314 17.69 -2.25 -5.44
C GLU A 314 19.04 -2.64 -4.82
N GLN A 315 19.94 -1.69 -4.56
CA GLN A 315 21.25 -1.97 -4.00
C GLN A 315 21.12 -2.36 -2.52
N VAL A 316 20.27 -1.69 -1.76
CA VAL A 316 19.95 -2.07 -0.37
C VAL A 316 19.29 -3.45 -0.32
N GLN A 317 18.37 -3.73 -1.25
CA GLN A 317 17.75 -5.06 -1.36
C GLN A 317 18.77 -6.17 -1.64
N LEU A 318 19.74 -5.92 -2.51
CA LEU A 318 20.81 -6.88 -2.81
C LEU A 318 21.73 -7.12 -1.61
N GLU A 319 22.00 -6.09 -0.80
CA GLU A 319 22.90 -6.16 0.34
C GLU A 319 22.24 -6.72 1.60
N LYS A 320 21.01 -6.29 1.91
CA LYS A 320 20.31 -6.54 3.18
C LYS A 320 18.95 -7.25 3.03
N GLY A 321 18.50 -7.52 1.82
CA GLY A 321 17.15 -8.03 1.57
C GLY A 321 16.07 -6.97 1.75
N THR A 322 14.87 -7.40 2.12
CA THR A 322 13.72 -6.52 2.34
C THR A 322 13.10 -6.74 3.71
N ARG A 323 12.43 -5.70 4.21
CA ARG A 323 11.60 -5.79 5.40
C ARG A 323 10.14 -5.69 5.02
N ARG A 324 9.37 -6.69 5.42
CA ARG A 324 7.93 -6.78 5.21
C ARG A 324 7.21 -6.45 6.50
N LEU A 325 6.35 -5.44 6.45
CA LEU A 325 5.61 -4.92 7.59
C LEU A 325 4.14 -5.28 7.42
N GLN A 326 3.60 -6.06 8.35
CA GLN A 326 2.18 -6.38 8.42
C GLN A 326 1.50 -5.44 9.41
N LEU A 327 0.56 -4.62 8.98
CA LEU A 327 -0.10 -3.59 9.79
C LEU A 327 -1.34 -4.19 10.48
N LYS A 328 -1.09 -4.91 11.58
CA LYS A 328 -2.05 -5.83 12.22
C LYS A 328 -3.35 -5.14 12.65
N ASN A 329 -3.27 -3.99 13.31
CA ASN A 329 -4.47 -3.27 13.77
C ASN A 329 -5.28 -2.67 12.62
N ALA A 330 -4.64 -2.21 11.54
CA ALA A 330 -5.33 -1.78 10.31
C ALA A 330 -6.01 -2.96 9.61
N MET A 331 -5.34 -4.11 9.54
CA MET A 331 -5.94 -5.36 9.05
C MET A 331 -7.15 -5.76 9.91
N ARG A 332 -7.04 -5.67 11.24
CA ARG A 332 -8.15 -5.95 12.15
C ARG A 332 -9.34 -5.02 11.90
N ALA A 333 -9.08 -3.73 11.72
CA ALA A 333 -10.12 -2.75 11.40
C ALA A 333 -10.83 -3.07 10.07
N LYS A 334 -10.09 -3.45 9.02
CA LYS A 334 -10.69 -3.88 7.75
C LYS A 334 -11.44 -5.19 7.87
N PHE A 335 -10.94 -6.12 8.65
CA PHE A 335 -11.63 -7.38 8.92
C PHE A 335 -13.00 -7.13 9.56
N ASP A 336 -13.04 -6.37 10.65
CA ASP A 336 -14.29 -6.11 11.38
C ASP A 336 -15.27 -5.26 10.57
N ALA A 337 -14.79 -4.23 9.86
CA ALA A 337 -15.65 -3.29 9.14
C ALA A 337 -16.11 -3.77 7.75
N ILE A 338 -15.35 -4.68 7.11
CA ILE A 338 -15.57 -5.04 5.71
C ILE A 338 -15.71 -6.56 5.55
N MET A 339 -14.74 -7.36 6.03
CA MET A 339 -14.72 -8.80 5.81
C MET A 339 -15.89 -9.51 6.50
N THR A 340 -16.17 -9.17 7.77
CA THR A 340 -17.29 -9.73 8.53
C THR A 340 -18.64 -9.46 7.84
N PRO A 341 -19.00 -8.21 7.48
CA PRO A 341 -20.22 -7.94 6.73
C PRO A 341 -20.29 -8.62 5.35
N ILE A 342 -19.17 -8.76 4.63
CA ILE A 342 -19.13 -9.53 3.38
C ILE A 342 -19.47 -11.00 3.64
N ALA A 343 -18.88 -11.60 4.69
CA ALA A 343 -19.18 -12.98 5.07
C ALA A 343 -20.65 -13.18 5.43
N GLU A 344 -21.25 -12.25 6.18
CA GLU A 344 -22.67 -12.29 6.52
C GLU A 344 -23.58 -12.21 5.28
N THR A 345 -23.13 -11.53 4.22
CA THR A 345 -23.89 -11.33 2.99
C THR A 345 -23.72 -12.45 1.98
N LEU A 346 -22.48 -12.97 1.80
CA LEU A 346 -22.15 -13.88 0.71
C LEU A 346 -21.78 -15.30 1.12
N ILE A 347 -21.51 -15.58 2.41
CA ILE A 347 -21.14 -16.93 2.87
C ILE A 347 -22.34 -17.62 3.51
N VAL A 348 -22.52 -18.92 3.25
CA VAL A 348 -23.57 -19.73 3.88
C VAL A 348 -23.48 -19.67 5.41
N PRO A 349 -24.61 -19.62 6.14
CA PRO A 349 -24.61 -19.42 7.59
C PRO A 349 -23.71 -20.38 8.36
N GLU A 350 -23.61 -21.63 7.92
CA GLU A 350 -22.83 -22.69 8.57
C GLU A 350 -21.33 -22.43 8.57
N GLN A 351 -20.83 -21.71 7.53
CA GLN A 351 -19.41 -21.41 7.34
C GLN A 351 -19.02 -19.98 7.73
N ARG A 352 -19.93 -19.09 8.11
CA ARG A 352 -19.62 -17.71 8.54
C ARG A 352 -18.66 -17.68 9.73
N LYS A 353 -18.78 -18.61 10.67
CA LYS A 353 -17.87 -18.78 11.82
C LYS A 353 -16.43 -19.05 11.41
N ASN A 354 -16.21 -19.58 10.22
CA ASN A 354 -14.89 -19.89 9.66
C ASN A 354 -14.22 -18.68 9.01
N VAL A 355 -14.90 -17.54 8.87
CA VAL A 355 -14.26 -16.29 8.48
C VAL A 355 -13.67 -15.65 9.73
N THR A 356 -12.36 -15.77 9.91
CA THR A 356 -11.66 -15.39 11.14
C THR A 356 -10.53 -14.39 10.88
N PHE A 357 -10.25 -13.52 11.86
CA PHE A 357 -9.14 -12.58 11.76
C PHE A 357 -7.79 -13.30 11.71
N THR A 358 -7.61 -14.35 12.49
CA THR A 358 -6.37 -15.16 12.48
C THR A 358 -6.09 -15.69 11.07
N ALA A 359 -7.10 -16.22 10.38
CA ALA A 359 -6.94 -16.70 9.02
C ALA A 359 -6.69 -15.54 8.03
N PHE A 360 -7.38 -14.41 8.18
CA PHE A 360 -7.15 -13.25 7.32
C PHE A 360 -5.72 -12.70 7.45
N PHE A 361 -5.22 -12.56 8.69
CA PHE A 361 -3.86 -12.12 8.97
C PHE A 361 -2.82 -13.10 8.41
N ALA A 362 -3.01 -14.40 8.69
CA ALA A 362 -2.09 -15.43 8.23
C ALA A 362 -2.09 -15.57 6.69
N ASN A 363 -3.25 -15.54 6.02
CA ASN A 363 -3.33 -15.59 4.56
C ASN A 363 -2.53 -14.45 3.91
N THR A 364 -2.65 -13.22 4.43
CA THR A 364 -1.87 -12.08 3.94
C THR A 364 -0.37 -12.26 4.24
N MET A 365 -0.03 -12.68 5.44
CA MET A 365 1.35 -12.91 5.86
C MET A 365 2.04 -14.00 5.02
N PHE A 366 1.39 -15.14 4.83
CA PHE A 366 1.96 -16.23 4.04
C PHE A 366 1.99 -15.92 2.53
N HIS A 367 1.11 -15.05 2.04
CA HIS A 367 1.24 -14.48 0.70
C HIS A 367 2.59 -13.76 0.53
N GLU A 368 2.95 -12.88 1.47
CA GLU A 368 4.23 -12.16 1.44
C GLU A 368 5.43 -13.11 1.52
N VAL A 369 5.35 -14.13 2.38
CA VAL A 369 6.41 -15.13 2.48
C VAL A 369 6.53 -15.95 1.19
N ALA A 370 5.41 -16.31 0.57
CA ALA A 370 5.35 -17.13 -0.63
C ALA A 370 5.93 -16.45 -1.89
N HIS A 371 6.11 -15.12 -1.91
CA HIS A 371 6.92 -14.45 -2.93
C HIS A 371 8.36 -14.97 -2.97
N GLY A 372 8.88 -15.46 -1.84
CA GLY A 372 10.19 -16.09 -1.75
C GLY A 372 10.27 -17.51 -2.34
N LEU A 373 9.12 -18.16 -2.56
CA LEU A 373 9.04 -19.54 -3.06
C LEU A 373 8.84 -19.60 -4.58
N GLY A 374 9.00 -20.80 -5.13
CA GLY A 374 8.77 -21.10 -6.54
C GLY A 374 10.03 -20.89 -7.38
N ILE A 375 9.84 -20.38 -8.60
CA ILE A 375 10.87 -20.23 -9.61
C ILE A 375 10.97 -18.77 -10.08
N LYS A 376 12.19 -18.27 -10.20
CA LYS A 376 12.50 -16.88 -10.63
C LYS A 376 13.15 -16.82 -12.02
N ASN A 377 13.84 -17.90 -12.39
CA ASN A 377 14.50 -18.05 -13.68
C ASN A 377 13.85 -19.17 -14.49
N THR A 378 13.73 -18.96 -15.78
CA THR A 378 13.16 -19.99 -16.66
C THR A 378 14.11 -21.19 -16.79
N ILE A 379 13.54 -22.41 -16.85
CA ILE A 379 14.31 -23.66 -16.97
C ILE A 379 14.86 -23.92 -18.39
N ASN A 380 14.57 -23.07 -19.33
CA ASN A 380 14.92 -23.18 -20.76
C ASN A 380 15.74 -21.98 -21.25
N ASP A 381 16.44 -21.31 -20.33
CA ASP A 381 17.38 -20.21 -20.60
C ASP A 381 16.76 -18.97 -21.32
N LYS A 382 15.46 -18.76 -21.16
CA LYS A 382 14.77 -17.54 -21.68
C LYS A 382 14.96 -16.31 -20.78
N GLY A 383 15.83 -16.36 -19.79
CA GLY A 383 16.05 -15.32 -18.80
C GLY A 383 15.16 -15.44 -17.57
N THR A 384 14.89 -14.33 -16.89
CA THR A 384 14.01 -14.35 -15.71
C THR A 384 12.56 -14.57 -16.11
N VAL A 385 11.76 -15.08 -15.17
CA VAL A 385 10.29 -15.19 -15.33
C VAL A 385 9.68 -13.83 -15.73
N ARG A 386 10.11 -12.74 -15.08
CA ARG A 386 9.63 -11.38 -15.38
C ARG A 386 9.91 -10.94 -16.80
N GLN A 387 11.13 -11.20 -17.30
CA GLN A 387 11.51 -10.87 -18.69
C GLN A 387 10.71 -11.68 -19.71
N SER A 388 10.47 -12.96 -19.41
CA SER A 388 9.76 -13.87 -20.33
C SER A 388 8.26 -13.63 -20.36
N LEU A 389 7.62 -13.27 -19.24
CA LEU A 389 6.17 -13.09 -19.12
C LEU A 389 5.71 -11.64 -19.27
N LYS A 390 6.64 -10.68 -19.29
CA LYS A 390 6.37 -9.25 -19.56
C LYS A 390 5.24 -8.69 -18.66
N GLU A 391 4.21 -8.06 -19.26
CA GLU A 391 3.06 -7.46 -18.58
C GLU A 391 2.21 -8.45 -17.76
N HIS A 392 2.32 -9.74 -18.03
CA HIS A 392 1.62 -10.78 -17.27
C HIS A 392 2.38 -11.22 -16.01
N ALA A 393 3.67 -10.89 -15.90
CA ALA A 393 4.53 -11.38 -14.82
C ALA A 393 4.00 -11.03 -13.45
N SER A 394 3.61 -9.77 -13.22
CA SER A 394 3.12 -9.31 -11.92
C SER A 394 1.81 -10.01 -11.51
N ALA A 395 0.84 -10.12 -12.42
CA ALA A 395 -0.43 -10.77 -12.10
C ALA A 395 -0.25 -12.27 -11.78
N LEU A 396 0.66 -12.95 -12.50
CA LEU A 396 0.95 -14.35 -12.23
C LEU A 396 1.72 -14.55 -10.93
N GLU A 397 2.63 -13.62 -10.59
CA GLU A 397 3.38 -13.61 -9.34
C GLU A 397 2.47 -13.44 -8.13
N GLU A 398 1.52 -12.50 -8.17
CA GLU A 398 0.49 -12.33 -7.15
C GLU A 398 -0.38 -13.59 -7.00
N GLY A 399 -0.74 -14.21 -8.12
CA GLY A 399 -1.47 -15.48 -8.13
C GLY A 399 -0.68 -16.60 -7.48
N LYS A 400 0.62 -16.71 -7.77
CA LYS A 400 1.55 -17.68 -7.17
C LYS A 400 1.64 -17.47 -5.65
N ALA A 401 1.87 -16.22 -5.22
CA ALA A 401 2.03 -15.90 -3.80
C ALA A 401 0.81 -16.31 -2.97
N ASP A 402 -0.39 -16.08 -3.47
CA ASP A 402 -1.60 -16.47 -2.76
C ASP A 402 -1.80 -17.99 -2.67
N VAL A 403 -1.66 -18.73 -3.78
CA VAL A 403 -1.87 -20.19 -3.75
C VAL A 403 -0.76 -20.91 -2.99
N LEU A 404 0.49 -20.46 -3.11
CA LEU A 404 1.61 -21.01 -2.33
C LEU A 404 1.51 -20.61 -0.84
N GLY A 405 0.94 -19.44 -0.51
CA GLY A 405 0.62 -19.05 0.85
C GLY A 405 -0.35 -20.04 1.50
N LEU A 406 -1.42 -20.39 0.82
CA LEU A 406 -2.39 -21.41 1.29
C LEU A 406 -1.77 -22.81 1.37
N TYR A 407 -0.91 -23.18 0.40
CA TYR A 407 -0.12 -24.41 0.47
C TYR A 407 0.77 -24.44 1.71
N MET A 408 1.50 -23.36 2.01
CA MET A 408 2.35 -23.26 3.20
C MET A 408 1.56 -23.44 4.49
N ILE A 409 0.41 -22.75 4.62
CA ILE A 409 -0.49 -22.87 5.78
C ILE A 409 -0.88 -24.33 6.00
N ARG A 410 -1.30 -25.03 4.94
CA ARG A 410 -1.67 -26.45 5.02
C ARG A 410 -0.50 -27.33 5.50
N GLN A 411 0.70 -27.13 4.97
CA GLN A 411 1.87 -27.91 5.37
C GLN A 411 2.25 -27.65 6.84
N LEU A 412 2.21 -26.40 7.26
CA LEU A 412 2.57 -25.99 8.63
C LEU A 412 1.51 -26.41 9.66
N LEU A 413 0.24 -26.42 9.29
CA LEU A 413 -0.84 -27.01 10.11
C LEU A 413 -0.63 -28.53 10.29
N ALA A 414 -0.34 -29.26 9.21
CA ALA A 414 -0.08 -30.70 9.26
C ALA A 414 1.13 -31.06 10.14
N LYS A 415 2.09 -30.14 10.27
CA LYS A 415 3.27 -30.27 11.15
C LYS A 415 3.05 -29.75 12.57
N ASN A 416 1.86 -29.24 12.90
CA ASN A 416 1.56 -28.56 14.17
C ASN A 416 2.48 -27.35 14.48
N VAL A 417 3.03 -26.71 13.45
CA VAL A 417 3.81 -25.46 13.56
C VAL A 417 2.86 -24.28 13.70
N ILE A 418 1.77 -24.28 12.92
CA ILE A 418 0.61 -23.42 13.13
C ILE A 418 -0.36 -24.20 14.02
N SER A 419 -0.77 -23.62 15.14
CA SER A 419 -1.67 -24.24 16.12
C SER A 419 -3.05 -23.60 16.15
N GLU A 420 -3.27 -22.50 15.43
CA GLU A 420 -4.52 -21.72 15.43
C GLU A 420 -5.27 -21.91 14.11
N GLY A 421 -6.58 -22.09 14.19
CA GLY A 421 -7.46 -22.24 13.03
C GLY A 421 -7.43 -23.64 12.38
N THR A 422 -8.32 -23.81 11.42
CA THR A 422 -8.49 -25.03 10.61
C THR A 422 -8.36 -24.68 9.12
N LEU A 423 -8.17 -25.68 8.26
CA LEU A 423 -8.17 -25.45 6.80
C LEU A 423 -9.47 -24.78 6.33
N GLU A 424 -10.61 -25.15 6.93
CA GLU A 424 -11.89 -24.51 6.61
C GLU A 424 -11.87 -23.01 6.93
N ASP A 425 -11.25 -22.60 8.06
CA ASP A 425 -11.11 -21.19 8.41
C ASP A 425 -10.26 -20.43 7.39
N TYR A 426 -9.11 -20.99 7.03
CA TYR A 426 -8.21 -20.35 6.07
C TYR A 426 -8.83 -20.23 4.68
N TYR A 427 -9.47 -21.27 4.18
CA TYR A 427 -10.03 -21.28 2.83
C TYR A 427 -11.30 -20.43 2.73
N THR A 428 -12.19 -20.48 3.73
CA THR A 428 -13.40 -19.63 3.74
C THR A 428 -13.05 -18.15 3.87
N THR A 429 -12.09 -17.83 4.75
CA THR A 429 -11.58 -16.47 4.88
C THR A 429 -10.89 -15.99 3.59
N PHE A 430 -10.13 -16.85 2.92
CA PHE A 430 -9.48 -16.53 1.65
C PHE A 430 -10.51 -16.18 0.56
N LEU A 431 -11.54 -17.02 0.38
CA LEU A 431 -12.62 -16.75 -0.58
C LEU A 431 -13.31 -15.41 -0.27
N THR A 432 -13.62 -15.16 1.02
CA THR A 432 -14.21 -13.88 1.45
C THR A 432 -13.28 -12.70 1.13
N GLY A 433 -11.96 -12.88 1.26
CA GLY A 433 -10.93 -11.91 0.89
C GLY A 433 -10.93 -11.55 -0.60
N ILE A 434 -11.23 -12.52 -1.47
CA ILE A 434 -11.39 -12.25 -2.91
C ILE A 434 -12.55 -11.27 -3.14
N PHE A 435 -13.72 -11.49 -2.53
CA PHE A 435 -14.85 -10.56 -2.67
C PHE A 435 -14.50 -9.13 -2.22
N ARG A 436 -13.75 -8.99 -1.13
CA ARG A 436 -13.26 -7.67 -0.68
C ARG A 436 -12.35 -7.03 -1.72
N SER A 437 -11.38 -7.78 -2.23
CA SER A 437 -10.32 -7.26 -3.09
C SER A 437 -10.82 -6.84 -4.47
N VAL A 438 -11.73 -7.61 -5.08
CA VAL A 438 -12.22 -7.31 -6.44
C VAL A 438 -13.17 -6.10 -6.51
N ARG A 439 -13.58 -5.54 -5.36
CA ARG A 439 -14.31 -4.26 -5.32
C ARG A 439 -13.45 -3.08 -5.78
N PHE A 440 -12.12 -3.21 -5.76
CA PHE A 440 -11.17 -2.25 -6.33
C PHE A 440 -10.95 -2.44 -7.84
N GLY A 441 -11.69 -3.37 -8.47
CA GLY A 441 -11.59 -3.70 -9.89
C GLY A 441 -10.68 -4.88 -10.19
N ALA A 442 -10.77 -5.38 -11.42
CA ALA A 442 -10.02 -6.54 -11.90
C ALA A 442 -8.90 -6.18 -12.90
N SER A 443 -8.56 -4.90 -13.08
CA SER A 443 -7.56 -4.45 -14.05
C SER A 443 -6.12 -4.48 -13.53
N SER A 444 -5.93 -4.30 -12.21
CA SER A 444 -4.62 -4.35 -11.56
C SER A 444 -4.04 -5.78 -11.53
N ALA A 445 -2.76 -5.93 -11.19
CA ALA A 445 -2.11 -7.23 -11.01
C ALA A 445 -2.86 -8.09 -9.98
N HIS A 446 -3.13 -7.56 -8.79
CA HIS A 446 -3.92 -8.23 -7.76
C HIS A 446 -5.36 -8.53 -8.23
N GLY A 447 -6.01 -7.60 -8.93
CA GLY A 447 -7.36 -7.80 -9.45
C GLY A 447 -7.44 -8.95 -10.44
N LYS A 448 -6.52 -9.01 -11.41
CA LYS A 448 -6.40 -10.13 -12.37
C LYS A 448 -6.11 -11.44 -11.66
N ALA A 449 -5.15 -11.45 -10.73
CA ALA A 449 -4.81 -12.62 -9.93
C ALA A 449 -6.01 -13.16 -9.14
N ASN A 450 -6.77 -12.27 -8.48
CA ASN A 450 -8.00 -12.63 -7.77
C ASN A 450 -9.02 -13.30 -8.69
N MET A 451 -9.24 -12.75 -9.89
CA MET A 451 -10.20 -13.33 -10.85
C MET A 451 -9.73 -14.66 -11.40
N VAL A 452 -8.45 -14.82 -11.72
CA VAL A 452 -7.90 -16.10 -12.16
C VAL A 452 -8.16 -17.19 -11.13
N ARG A 453 -7.86 -16.92 -9.85
CA ARG A 453 -8.10 -17.88 -8.75
C ARG A 453 -9.59 -18.16 -8.55
N PHE A 454 -10.41 -17.12 -8.49
CA PHE A 454 -11.86 -17.26 -8.28
C PHE A 454 -12.48 -18.17 -9.35
N ASN A 455 -12.25 -17.88 -10.63
CA ASN A 455 -12.82 -18.64 -11.72
C ASN A 455 -12.22 -20.06 -11.82
N TYR A 456 -10.91 -20.20 -11.61
CA TYR A 456 -10.26 -21.52 -11.57
C TYR A 456 -10.82 -22.40 -10.43
N PHE A 457 -10.96 -21.88 -9.23
CA PHE A 457 -11.51 -22.59 -8.08
C PHE A 457 -12.99 -22.96 -8.30
N ALA A 458 -13.77 -22.08 -8.91
CA ALA A 458 -15.15 -22.38 -9.28
C ALA A 458 -15.24 -23.52 -10.31
N GLU A 459 -14.40 -23.51 -11.35
CA GLU A 459 -14.33 -24.58 -12.37
C GLU A 459 -13.96 -25.94 -11.75
N HIS A 460 -13.15 -25.96 -10.69
CA HIS A 460 -12.73 -27.19 -10.01
C HIS A 460 -13.64 -27.57 -8.84
N GLY A 461 -14.75 -26.84 -8.63
CA GLY A 461 -15.72 -27.09 -7.58
C GLY A 461 -15.17 -26.89 -6.16
N ALA A 462 -14.11 -26.08 -6.01
CA ALA A 462 -13.51 -25.73 -4.73
C ALA A 462 -14.47 -24.96 -3.84
N PHE A 463 -15.43 -24.27 -4.42
CA PHE A 463 -16.59 -23.69 -3.79
C PHE A 463 -17.82 -23.81 -4.69
N SER A 464 -18.98 -23.68 -4.11
CA SER A 464 -20.25 -23.60 -4.84
C SER A 464 -20.99 -22.32 -4.47
N ARG A 465 -21.87 -21.88 -5.37
CA ARG A 465 -22.82 -20.78 -5.19
C ARG A 465 -24.23 -21.32 -5.32
N ASP A 466 -25.06 -21.09 -4.31
CA ASP A 466 -26.46 -21.53 -4.33
C ASP A 466 -27.39 -20.58 -5.11
N GLU A 467 -28.69 -20.91 -5.16
CA GLU A 467 -29.69 -20.10 -5.87
C GLU A 467 -29.93 -18.73 -5.19
N GLN A 468 -29.63 -18.62 -3.89
CA GLN A 468 -29.71 -17.38 -3.11
C GLN A 468 -28.50 -16.49 -3.32
N GLY A 469 -27.43 -16.99 -3.93
CA GLY A 469 -26.17 -16.26 -4.15
C GLY A 469 -25.17 -16.42 -3.02
N LEU A 470 -25.39 -17.39 -2.11
CA LEU A 470 -24.47 -17.68 -1.03
C LEU A 470 -23.42 -18.71 -1.47
N TYR A 471 -22.21 -18.51 -0.98
CA TYR A 471 -21.05 -19.33 -1.29
C TYR A 471 -20.70 -20.29 -0.16
N SER A 472 -20.32 -21.51 -0.52
CA SER A 472 -19.81 -22.52 0.41
C SER A 472 -18.52 -23.15 -0.11
N VAL A 473 -17.51 -23.27 0.75
CA VAL A 473 -16.20 -23.86 0.42
C VAL A 473 -16.25 -25.37 0.64
N ASN A 474 -15.72 -26.12 -0.32
CA ASN A 474 -15.43 -27.55 -0.17
C ASN A 474 -13.92 -27.70 0.10
N VAL A 475 -13.55 -28.05 1.32
CA VAL A 475 -12.17 -28.08 1.80
C VAL A 475 -11.27 -29.03 0.97
N ASP A 476 -11.76 -30.25 0.67
CA ASP A 476 -10.98 -31.23 -0.08
C ASP A 476 -10.74 -30.79 -1.52
N LYS A 477 -11.80 -30.32 -2.19
CA LYS A 477 -11.68 -29.80 -3.56
C LYS A 477 -10.87 -28.50 -3.63
N MET A 478 -10.97 -27.63 -2.63
CA MET A 478 -10.14 -26.44 -2.55
C MET A 478 -8.66 -26.80 -2.43
N THR A 479 -8.34 -27.80 -1.59
CA THR A 479 -6.97 -28.33 -1.48
C THR A 479 -6.42 -28.82 -2.82
N ILE A 480 -7.21 -29.61 -3.57
CA ILE A 480 -6.82 -30.11 -4.88
C ILE A 480 -6.66 -28.96 -5.89
N ALA A 481 -7.57 -27.98 -5.86
CA ALA A 481 -7.53 -26.83 -6.76
C ALA A 481 -6.32 -25.92 -6.48
N ILE A 482 -5.95 -25.73 -5.21
CA ILE A 482 -4.75 -24.98 -4.82
C ILE A 482 -3.49 -25.68 -5.39
N ASP A 483 -3.36 -27.00 -5.21
CA ASP A 483 -2.21 -27.75 -5.69
C ASP A 483 -2.11 -27.71 -7.22
N SER A 484 -3.24 -27.93 -7.93
CA SER A 484 -3.26 -27.90 -9.39
C SER A 484 -3.02 -26.51 -9.98
N LEU A 485 -3.51 -25.45 -9.35
CA LEU A 485 -3.23 -24.08 -9.79
C LEU A 485 -1.76 -23.69 -9.48
N SER A 486 -1.22 -24.14 -8.35
CA SER A 486 0.20 -23.97 -8.02
C SER A 486 1.09 -24.63 -9.07
N GLU A 487 0.81 -25.88 -9.45
CA GLU A 487 1.52 -26.59 -10.51
C GLU A 487 1.45 -25.83 -11.84
N LEU A 488 0.24 -25.43 -12.26
CA LEU A 488 0.03 -24.70 -13.50
C LEU A 488 0.85 -23.40 -13.53
N ILE A 489 0.76 -22.59 -12.47
CA ILE A 489 1.48 -21.31 -12.41
C ILE A 489 3.00 -21.53 -12.46
N LEU A 490 3.53 -22.45 -11.64
CA LEU A 490 4.96 -22.73 -11.60
C LEU A 490 5.49 -23.27 -12.94
N MET A 491 4.69 -24.07 -13.65
CA MET A 491 5.04 -24.55 -14.99
C MET A 491 5.05 -23.40 -16.02
N LEU A 492 4.05 -22.53 -16.01
CA LEU A 492 3.99 -21.35 -16.88
C LEU A 492 5.18 -20.42 -16.65
N GLN A 493 5.49 -20.15 -15.38
CA GLN A 493 6.66 -19.35 -14.98
C GLN A 493 7.96 -20.00 -15.42
N GLY A 494 8.17 -21.27 -15.07
CA GLY A 494 9.42 -21.97 -15.35
C GLY A 494 9.68 -22.20 -16.84
N ASN A 495 8.64 -22.35 -17.66
CA ASN A 495 8.77 -22.45 -19.11
C ASN A 495 8.85 -21.08 -19.80
N GLY A 496 8.63 -19.95 -19.08
CA GLY A 496 8.47 -18.64 -19.70
C GLY A 496 7.39 -18.65 -20.78
N ASP A 497 6.25 -19.30 -20.48
CA ASP A 497 5.14 -19.52 -21.45
C ASP A 497 4.18 -18.35 -21.45
N TYR A 498 4.57 -17.29 -22.17
CA TYR A 498 3.78 -16.08 -22.32
C TYR A 498 2.37 -16.36 -22.87
N ASP A 499 2.27 -17.16 -23.96
CA ASP A 499 0.99 -17.46 -24.60
C ASP A 499 0.04 -18.27 -23.69
N GLY A 500 0.61 -19.16 -22.89
CA GLY A 500 -0.13 -19.92 -21.88
C GLY A 500 -0.70 -19.02 -20.79
N VAL A 501 0.08 -18.04 -20.32
CA VAL A 501 -0.38 -17.06 -19.32
C VAL A 501 -1.43 -16.13 -19.91
N ASP A 502 -1.24 -15.63 -21.15
CA ASP A 502 -2.21 -14.78 -21.83
C ASP A 502 -3.58 -15.49 -21.94
N LYS A 503 -3.60 -16.75 -22.35
CA LYS A 503 -4.82 -17.58 -22.40
C LYS A 503 -5.47 -17.77 -21.03
N LEU A 504 -4.68 -18.02 -19.99
CA LEU A 504 -5.17 -18.18 -18.62
C LEU A 504 -5.84 -16.89 -18.13
N VAL A 505 -5.17 -15.75 -18.32
CA VAL A 505 -5.67 -14.43 -17.91
C VAL A 505 -6.90 -14.03 -18.75
N ALA A 506 -6.87 -14.24 -20.06
CA ALA A 506 -8.01 -13.94 -20.93
C ALA A 506 -9.27 -14.76 -20.56
N LYS A 507 -9.08 -16.03 -20.20
CA LYS A 507 -10.18 -16.93 -19.82
C LYS A 507 -10.67 -16.66 -18.39
N ASN A 508 -9.77 -16.60 -17.43
CA ASN A 508 -10.10 -16.63 -16.01
C ASN A 508 -9.95 -15.26 -15.32
N GLY A 509 -9.26 -14.27 -15.92
CA GLY A 509 -8.99 -12.96 -15.34
C GLY A 509 -10.15 -11.96 -15.39
N VAL A 510 -11.39 -12.41 -15.54
CA VAL A 510 -12.58 -11.57 -15.78
C VAL A 510 -13.63 -11.74 -14.69
N ILE A 511 -14.36 -10.66 -14.38
CA ILE A 511 -15.52 -10.72 -13.48
C ILE A 511 -16.68 -11.35 -14.25
N ASN A 512 -17.14 -12.52 -13.79
CA ASN A 512 -18.30 -13.17 -14.39
C ASN A 512 -19.62 -12.51 -13.94
N PRO A 513 -20.74 -12.70 -14.71
CA PRO A 513 -22.03 -12.04 -14.41
C PRO A 513 -22.60 -12.33 -13.02
N ASN A 514 -22.39 -13.54 -12.47
CA ASN A 514 -22.88 -13.90 -11.15
C ASN A 514 -22.10 -13.13 -10.07
N LEU A 515 -20.78 -13.10 -10.17
CA LEU A 515 -19.93 -12.33 -9.25
C LEU A 515 -20.26 -10.83 -9.33
N ALA A 516 -20.47 -10.28 -10.54
CA ALA A 516 -20.85 -8.87 -10.69
C ALA A 516 -22.17 -8.55 -9.96
N LYS A 517 -23.17 -9.45 -10.02
CA LYS A 517 -24.41 -9.33 -9.27
C LYS A 517 -24.18 -9.38 -7.75
N ASP A 518 -23.32 -10.28 -7.30
CA ASP A 518 -23.05 -10.46 -5.87
C ASP A 518 -22.24 -9.26 -5.31
N LEU A 519 -21.31 -8.70 -6.08
CA LEU A 519 -20.61 -7.47 -5.69
C LEU A 519 -21.58 -6.27 -5.60
N ALA A 520 -22.57 -6.17 -6.52
CA ALA A 520 -23.61 -5.15 -6.43
C ALA A 520 -24.49 -5.31 -5.17
N SER A 521 -24.69 -6.55 -4.69
CA SER A 521 -25.41 -6.77 -3.42
C SER A 521 -24.67 -6.24 -2.20
N LEU A 522 -23.33 -6.25 -2.21
CA LEU A 522 -22.52 -5.65 -1.16
C LEU A 522 -22.65 -4.12 -1.13
N GLU A 523 -22.76 -3.49 -2.30
CA GLU A 523 -23.02 -2.05 -2.42
C GLU A 523 -24.42 -1.71 -1.91
N ALA A 524 -25.44 -2.49 -2.30
CA ALA A 524 -26.82 -2.34 -1.82
C ALA A 524 -26.93 -2.51 -0.30
N ALA A 525 -26.12 -3.40 0.29
CA ALA A 525 -26.00 -3.59 1.74
C ALA A 525 -25.18 -2.48 2.43
N LYS A 526 -24.66 -1.48 1.67
CA LYS A 526 -23.83 -0.39 2.17
C LYS A 526 -22.59 -0.84 2.94
N ILE A 527 -22.01 -1.96 2.54
CA ILE A 527 -20.75 -2.44 3.12
C ILE A 527 -19.63 -1.49 2.66
N PRO A 528 -18.83 -0.93 3.56
CA PRO A 528 -17.76 -0.01 3.19
C PRO A 528 -16.79 -0.63 2.19
N VAL A 529 -16.28 0.18 1.27
CA VAL A 529 -15.22 -0.24 0.33
C VAL A 529 -13.89 -0.25 1.04
N ASP A 530 -13.62 0.79 1.84
CA ASP A 530 -12.43 0.87 2.68
C ASP A 530 -12.70 1.61 3.99
N ILE A 531 -11.65 1.81 4.77
CA ILE A 531 -11.68 2.50 6.06
C ILE A 531 -10.94 3.83 5.98
N THR A 532 -11.24 4.73 6.90
CA THR A 532 -10.45 5.94 7.20
C THR A 532 -10.18 6.01 8.69
N PHE A 533 -9.18 6.77 9.11
CA PHE A 533 -8.74 6.76 10.49
C PHE A 533 -9.02 8.06 11.23
N LYS A 534 -9.60 7.92 12.42
CA LYS A 534 -9.49 8.91 13.47
C LYS A 534 -8.20 8.62 14.23
N GLN A 535 -7.17 9.45 14.03
CA GLN A 535 -5.80 9.21 14.50
C GLN A 535 -5.17 10.47 15.11
N GLY A 536 -3.93 10.35 15.59
CA GLY A 536 -3.11 11.46 16.06
C GLY A 536 -2.96 11.52 17.58
N LYS A 537 -2.16 12.47 18.06
CA LYS A 537 -1.73 12.61 19.46
C LYS A 537 -2.90 12.55 20.45
N LYS A 538 -3.99 13.26 20.15
CA LYS A 538 -5.19 13.31 21.01
C LYS A 538 -5.87 11.96 21.17
N VAL A 539 -5.92 11.14 20.09
CA VAL A 539 -6.52 9.80 20.13
C VAL A 539 -5.69 8.85 21.00
N LEU A 540 -4.37 9.02 20.98
CA LEU A 540 -3.41 8.20 21.70
C LEU A 540 -3.16 8.70 23.15
N GLY A 541 -3.77 9.80 23.57
CA GLY A 541 -3.51 10.41 24.88
C GLY A 541 -2.07 10.93 25.03
N LEU A 542 -1.42 11.29 23.91
CA LEU A 542 -0.10 11.91 23.88
C LEU A 542 -0.24 13.44 23.92
N ASN A 543 0.63 14.09 24.71
CA ASN A 543 0.68 15.56 24.85
C ASN A 543 1.68 16.18 23.86
#